data_6d2373f13d82cebb5fb694261a92849a
#
_entry.id   6d2373f13d82cebb5fb694261a92849a
#
_cell.length_a   1.000
_cell.length_b   1.000
_cell.length_c   1.000
_cell.angle_alpha   90.00
_cell.angle_beta   90.00
_cell.angle_gamma   90.00
#
_symmetry.space_group_name_H-M   'P 1'
#
loop_
_entity.id
_entity.type
_entity.pdbx_description
1 polymer ?
#
loop_
_entity_poly.entity_id
_entity_poly.type
_entity_poly.pdbx_seq_one_letter_code
_entity_poly.pdbx_strand_id
1 'polypeptide(L)'
;TATEMLESMIYKPRPTRAETSDVANAVYDGTGAVMLSGETAAGNYPVQAVKAMSDIAAYTEQAIHYRKRFAITDFEINTVPDAICASAVKASYDLDCAAIVVATRSGRTAKLVSGFRPSCPIIAVTRHEASYQKMALTWGVQPILAADQPEATHAAAAQAVKIAKYFNLVHKG
;
A
#
# COMPACT_ATOMS: atom_id res chain seq x y z
N THR A 1 -8.76 2.25 9.54
CA THR A 1 -9.17 2.06 10.96
C THR A 1 -8.52 3.13 11.81
N ALA A 2 -9.31 3.79 12.66
CA ALA A 2 -8.91 4.96 13.40
C ALA A 2 -9.48 4.92 14.81
N THR A 3 -8.88 5.74 15.70
CA THR A 3 -9.21 5.96 17.12
C THR A 3 -8.93 4.76 18.04
N GLU A 4 -8.40 5.07 19.22
CA GLU A 4 -8.15 4.12 20.33
C GLU A 4 -7.33 2.88 19.96
N MET A 5 -6.48 2.99 18.90
CA MET A 5 -5.71 1.83 18.41
C MET A 5 -4.63 1.39 19.38
N LEU A 6 -3.87 2.34 19.95
CA LEU A 6 -2.84 2.12 20.96
C LEU A 6 -2.98 3.11 22.12
N GLU A 7 -4.21 3.35 22.58
CA GLU A 7 -4.57 4.43 23.51
C GLU A 7 -3.75 4.41 24.80
N SER A 8 -3.44 3.23 25.34
CA SER A 8 -2.60 3.10 26.53
C SER A 8 -1.22 3.73 26.37
N MET A 9 -0.74 3.85 25.11
CA MET A 9 0.55 4.46 24.81
C MET A 9 0.56 5.99 24.91
N ILE A 10 -0.56 6.63 25.20
CA ILE A 10 -0.59 8.02 25.64
C ILE A 10 0.25 8.17 26.92
N TYR A 11 0.16 7.19 27.84
CA TYR A 11 0.81 7.25 29.17
C TYR A 11 1.83 6.14 29.40
N LYS A 12 1.88 5.10 28.56
CA LYS A 12 2.76 3.94 28.71
C LYS A 12 3.69 3.77 27.50
N PRO A 13 4.92 3.29 27.69
CA PRO A 13 5.89 3.12 26.60
C PRO A 13 5.61 1.89 25.71
N ARG A 14 4.64 1.05 26.07
CA ARG A 14 4.28 -0.17 25.34
C ARG A 14 2.76 -0.36 25.32
N PRO A 15 2.20 -0.89 24.22
CA PRO A 15 0.77 -1.18 24.13
C PRO A 15 0.39 -2.39 25.01
N THR A 16 -0.89 -2.52 25.28
CA THR A 16 -1.48 -3.71 25.85
C THR A 16 -1.56 -4.84 24.82
N ARG A 17 -1.80 -6.08 25.28
CA ARG A 17 -2.03 -7.24 24.38
C ARG A 17 -3.28 -7.03 23.51
N ALA A 18 -4.35 -6.49 24.09
CA ALA A 18 -5.60 -6.23 23.36
C ALA A 18 -5.36 -5.25 22.21
N GLU A 19 -4.75 -4.11 22.48
CA GLU A 19 -4.40 -3.11 21.45
C GLU A 19 -3.51 -3.68 20.35
N THR A 20 -2.49 -4.47 20.72
CA THR A 20 -1.64 -5.17 19.73
C THR A 20 -2.47 -6.10 18.85
N SER A 21 -3.40 -6.85 19.43
CA SER A 21 -4.29 -7.76 18.70
C SER A 21 -5.26 -6.99 17.80
N ASP A 22 -5.77 -5.85 18.26
CA ASP A 22 -6.72 -5.04 17.49
C ASP A 22 -6.06 -4.42 16.26
N VAL A 23 -4.85 -3.89 16.39
CA VAL A 23 -4.05 -3.42 15.23
C VAL A 23 -3.78 -4.58 14.28
N ALA A 24 -3.34 -5.73 14.79
CA ALA A 24 -3.05 -6.90 13.97
C ALA A 24 -4.31 -7.39 13.22
N ASN A 25 -5.46 -7.46 13.90
CA ASN A 25 -6.73 -7.85 13.28
C ASN A 25 -7.15 -6.84 12.20
N ALA A 26 -7.05 -5.54 12.45
CA ALA A 26 -7.37 -4.52 11.46
C ALA A 26 -6.54 -4.69 10.18
N VAL A 27 -5.23 -4.93 10.32
CA VAL A 27 -4.33 -5.19 9.18
C VAL A 27 -4.69 -6.51 8.50
N TYR A 28 -4.90 -7.57 9.28
CA TYR A 28 -5.26 -8.89 8.77
C TYR A 28 -6.59 -8.86 8.02
N ASP A 29 -7.59 -8.12 8.48
CA ASP A 29 -8.89 -7.95 7.83
C ASP A 29 -8.83 -7.10 6.55
N GLY A 30 -7.73 -6.41 6.32
CA GLY A 30 -7.46 -5.69 5.08
C GLY A 30 -7.75 -4.20 5.15
N THR A 31 -7.61 -3.56 6.31
CA THR A 31 -7.68 -2.09 6.38
C THR A 31 -6.69 -1.44 5.42
N GLY A 32 -7.07 -0.30 4.85
CA GLY A 32 -6.21 0.46 3.93
C GLY A 32 -5.16 1.31 4.64
N ALA A 33 -5.45 1.72 5.88
CA ALA A 33 -4.56 2.48 6.74
C ALA A 33 -5.01 2.34 8.20
N VAL A 34 -4.07 2.50 9.12
CA VAL A 34 -4.30 2.63 10.56
C VAL A 34 -3.88 4.02 11.01
N MET A 35 -4.53 4.59 12.04
CA MET A 35 -4.30 5.95 12.50
C MET A 35 -4.08 5.98 14.01
N LEU A 36 -3.07 6.73 14.42
CA LEU A 36 -2.88 7.16 15.81
C LEU A 36 -3.49 8.55 16.00
N SER A 37 -4.00 8.83 17.18
CA SER A 37 -4.64 10.08 17.56
C SER A 37 -3.93 10.71 18.76
N GLY A 38 -4.46 10.55 19.96
CA GLY A 38 -3.90 11.07 21.21
C GLY A 38 -2.49 10.56 21.49
N GLU A 39 -2.17 9.34 21.07
CA GLU A 39 -0.88 8.69 21.23
C GLU A 39 0.27 9.51 20.63
N THR A 40 0.02 10.20 19.51
CA THR A 40 1.01 11.03 18.82
C THR A 40 0.78 12.53 19.01
N ALA A 41 -0.47 12.97 19.23
CA ALA A 41 -0.80 14.38 19.34
C ALA A 41 -0.52 14.96 20.75
N ALA A 42 -0.71 14.17 21.81
CA ALA A 42 -0.60 14.61 23.20
C ALA A 42 0.05 13.57 24.14
N GLY A 43 0.44 12.41 23.61
CA GLY A 43 1.01 11.32 24.41
C GLY A 43 2.47 11.57 24.81
N ASN A 44 2.90 10.86 25.84
CA ASN A 44 4.29 10.93 26.34
C ASN A 44 5.26 10.12 25.49
N TYR A 45 4.76 9.24 24.60
CA TYR A 45 5.58 8.28 23.84
C TYR A 45 5.24 8.28 22.34
N PRO A 46 5.19 9.42 21.64
CA PRO A 46 4.70 9.51 20.27
C PRO A 46 5.52 8.68 19.27
N VAL A 47 6.85 8.71 19.38
CA VAL A 47 7.74 7.95 18.48
C VAL A 47 7.59 6.45 18.70
N GLN A 48 7.50 6.02 19.96
CA GLN A 48 7.30 4.62 20.32
C GLN A 48 5.94 4.10 19.84
N ALA A 49 4.89 4.93 19.90
CA ALA A 49 3.56 4.57 19.41
C ALA A 49 3.57 4.33 17.89
N VAL A 50 4.18 5.23 17.11
CA VAL A 50 4.33 5.05 15.65
C VAL A 50 5.15 3.78 15.36
N LYS A 51 6.26 3.58 16.07
CA LYS A 51 7.10 2.39 15.88
C LYS A 51 6.33 1.11 16.21
N ALA A 52 5.64 1.06 17.34
CA ALA A 52 4.85 -0.11 17.73
C ALA A 52 3.77 -0.44 16.68
N MET A 53 3.03 0.56 16.20
CA MET A 53 2.02 0.37 15.16
C MET A 53 2.64 -0.15 13.86
N SER A 54 3.75 0.43 13.43
CA SER A 54 4.49 0.00 12.24
C SER A 54 5.01 -1.44 12.36
N ASP A 55 5.60 -1.79 13.50
CA ASP A 55 6.15 -3.12 13.76
C ASP A 55 5.02 -4.18 13.78
N ILE A 56 3.87 -3.89 14.41
CA ILE A 56 2.71 -4.79 14.42
C ILE A 56 2.17 -4.97 12.99
N ALA A 57 2.01 -3.90 12.23
CA ALA A 57 1.51 -3.96 10.86
C ALA A 57 2.44 -4.80 9.97
N ALA A 58 3.74 -4.50 9.98
CA ALA A 58 4.74 -5.21 9.18
C ALA A 58 4.83 -6.71 9.54
N TYR A 59 4.75 -7.05 10.83
CA TYR A 59 4.75 -8.44 11.27
C TYR A 59 3.49 -9.18 10.82
N THR A 60 2.33 -8.52 10.95
CA THR A 60 1.05 -9.12 10.55
C THR A 60 0.98 -9.36 9.03
N GLU A 61 1.48 -8.42 8.23
CA GLU A 61 1.50 -8.56 6.77
C GLU A 61 2.30 -9.78 6.30
N GLN A 62 3.37 -10.16 7.00
CA GLN A 62 4.14 -11.38 6.69
C GLN A 62 3.34 -12.67 6.88
N ALA A 63 2.33 -12.66 7.74
CA ALA A 63 1.45 -13.81 8.00
C ALA A 63 0.27 -13.90 7.01
N ILE A 64 0.05 -12.86 6.18
CA ILE A 64 -1.06 -12.83 5.23
C ILE A 64 -0.68 -13.56 3.94
N HIS A 65 -1.41 -14.61 3.61
CA HIS A 65 -1.28 -15.32 2.33
C HIS A 65 -2.06 -14.60 1.21
N TYR A 66 -1.54 -13.50 0.71
CA TYR A 66 -2.20 -12.63 -0.28
C TYR A 66 -2.65 -13.39 -1.54
N ARG A 67 -1.81 -14.26 -2.11
CA ARG A 67 -2.17 -15.08 -3.29
C ARG A 67 -3.39 -15.96 -3.02
N LYS A 68 -3.44 -16.63 -1.86
CA LYS A 68 -4.59 -17.46 -1.48
C LYS A 68 -5.84 -16.60 -1.27
N ARG A 69 -5.68 -15.47 -0.61
CA ARG A 69 -6.76 -14.52 -0.37
C ARG A 69 -7.34 -13.98 -1.68
N PHE A 70 -6.48 -13.59 -2.63
CA PHE A 70 -6.90 -13.17 -3.97
C PHE A 70 -7.70 -14.25 -4.69
N ALA A 71 -7.27 -15.52 -4.61
CA ALA A 71 -7.92 -16.63 -5.30
C ALA A 71 -9.32 -16.97 -4.75
N ILE A 72 -9.60 -16.70 -3.47
CA ILE A 72 -10.88 -17.01 -2.82
C ILE A 72 -11.82 -15.81 -2.69
N THR A 73 -11.34 -14.59 -2.94
CA THR A 73 -12.17 -13.39 -2.87
C THR A 73 -12.97 -13.25 -4.14
N ASP A 74 -14.29 -13.11 -4.00
CA ASP A 74 -15.19 -12.78 -5.10
C ASP A 74 -15.15 -11.26 -5.34
N PHE A 75 -14.30 -10.85 -6.27
CA PHE A 75 -14.15 -9.43 -6.61
C PHE A 75 -15.25 -9.00 -7.58
N GLU A 76 -15.92 -7.91 -7.29
CA GLU A 76 -16.84 -7.27 -8.23
C GLU A 76 -16.04 -6.61 -9.37
N ILE A 77 -16.12 -7.22 -10.55
CA ILE A 77 -15.48 -6.72 -11.78
C ILE A 77 -16.56 -6.07 -12.66
N ASN A 78 -16.75 -4.78 -12.49
CA ASN A 78 -17.84 -4.04 -13.13
C ASN A 78 -17.40 -3.22 -14.34
N THR A 79 -16.11 -2.94 -14.47
CA THR A 79 -15.58 -2.09 -15.55
C THR A 79 -14.35 -2.70 -16.21
N VAL A 80 -14.03 -2.23 -17.43
CA VAL A 80 -12.81 -2.63 -18.14
C VAL A 80 -11.54 -2.34 -17.32
N PRO A 81 -11.38 -1.17 -16.66
CA PRO A 81 -10.25 -0.95 -15.76
C PRO A 81 -10.15 -1.96 -14.62
N ASP A 82 -11.26 -2.39 -14.01
CA ASP A 82 -11.25 -3.41 -12.95
C ASP A 82 -10.71 -4.74 -13.50
N ALA A 83 -11.20 -5.17 -14.66
CA ALA A 83 -10.77 -6.41 -15.30
C ALA A 83 -9.27 -6.40 -15.66
N ILE A 84 -8.76 -5.27 -16.18
CA ILE A 84 -7.34 -5.12 -16.50
C ILE A 84 -6.49 -5.14 -15.22
N CYS A 85 -6.90 -4.42 -14.17
CA CYS A 85 -6.18 -4.40 -12.90
C CYS A 85 -6.17 -5.77 -12.22
N ALA A 86 -7.30 -6.47 -12.18
CA ALA A 86 -7.38 -7.83 -11.65
C ALA A 86 -6.48 -8.80 -12.42
N SER A 87 -6.47 -8.71 -13.76
CA SER A 87 -5.60 -9.52 -14.62
C SER A 87 -4.12 -9.23 -14.37
N ALA A 88 -3.75 -7.96 -14.18
CA ALA A 88 -2.37 -7.57 -13.86
C ALA A 88 -1.92 -8.13 -12.49
N VAL A 89 -2.80 -8.07 -11.48
CA VAL A 89 -2.51 -8.67 -10.17
C VAL A 89 -2.41 -10.19 -10.26
N LYS A 90 -3.33 -10.84 -10.99
CA LYS A 90 -3.22 -12.28 -11.25
C LYS A 90 -1.89 -12.64 -11.93
N ALA A 91 -1.52 -11.92 -12.99
CA ALA A 91 -0.25 -12.13 -13.68
C ALA A 91 0.96 -11.92 -12.75
N SER A 92 0.91 -10.95 -11.82
CA SER A 92 1.99 -10.75 -10.85
C SER A 92 2.18 -11.95 -9.92
N TYR A 93 1.12 -12.63 -9.56
CA TYR A 93 1.18 -13.89 -8.79
C TYR A 93 1.68 -15.09 -9.59
N ASP A 94 1.26 -15.18 -10.88
CA ASP A 94 1.60 -16.33 -11.72
C ASP A 94 3.06 -16.27 -12.20
N LEU A 95 3.60 -15.05 -12.34
CA LEU A 95 4.96 -14.82 -12.82
C LEU A 95 5.95 -14.43 -11.72
N ASP A 96 5.49 -14.40 -10.47
CA ASP A 96 6.28 -13.99 -9.29
C ASP A 96 6.98 -12.62 -9.49
N CYS A 97 6.19 -11.64 -9.94
CA CYS A 97 6.71 -10.33 -10.32
C CYS A 97 7.26 -9.57 -9.10
N ALA A 98 8.39 -8.87 -9.29
CA ALA A 98 9.00 -8.03 -8.27
C ALA A 98 8.16 -6.78 -7.93
N ALA A 99 7.37 -6.26 -8.86
CA ALA A 99 6.49 -5.11 -8.66
C ALA A 99 5.45 -4.99 -9.78
N ILE A 100 4.36 -4.26 -9.51
CA ILE A 100 3.43 -3.76 -10.54
C ILE A 100 3.71 -2.27 -10.73
N VAL A 101 4.12 -1.87 -11.94
CA VAL A 101 4.40 -0.47 -12.26
C VAL A 101 3.21 0.16 -12.95
N VAL A 102 2.73 1.27 -12.42
CA VAL A 102 1.55 1.98 -12.89
C VAL A 102 1.89 3.43 -13.25
N ALA A 103 1.70 3.81 -14.51
CA ALA A 103 1.68 5.21 -14.91
C ALA A 103 0.25 5.76 -14.71
N THR A 104 0.10 6.80 -13.91
CA THR A 104 -1.23 7.31 -13.57
C THR A 104 -1.26 8.83 -13.45
N ARG A 105 -2.34 9.45 -13.93
CA ARG A 105 -2.55 10.90 -13.80
C ARG A 105 -3.17 11.26 -12.44
N SER A 106 -4.21 10.55 -12.05
CA SER A 106 -5.03 10.86 -10.85
C SER A 106 -4.84 9.89 -9.69
N GLY A 107 -4.02 8.83 -9.86
CA GLY A 107 -3.88 7.75 -8.89
C GLY A 107 -4.98 6.69 -8.95
N ARG A 108 -6.02 6.85 -9.81
CA ARG A 108 -7.15 5.91 -9.85
C ARG A 108 -6.73 4.48 -10.16
N THR A 109 -5.88 4.28 -11.16
CA THR A 109 -5.40 2.94 -11.54
C THR A 109 -4.59 2.29 -10.41
N ALA A 110 -3.71 3.05 -9.75
CA ALA A 110 -2.95 2.56 -8.60
C ALA A 110 -3.88 2.14 -7.44
N LYS A 111 -4.94 2.92 -7.18
CA LYS A 111 -5.96 2.59 -6.17
C LYS A 111 -6.74 1.32 -6.54
N LEU A 112 -7.09 1.12 -7.81
CA LEU A 112 -7.76 -0.10 -8.28
C LEU A 112 -6.86 -1.33 -8.09
N VAL A 113 -5.60 -1.26 -8.51
CA VAL A 113 -4.63 -2.35 -8.30
C VAL A 113 -4.45 -2.65 -6.81
N SER A 114 -4.34 -1.61 -5.97
CA SER A 114 -4.25 -1.74 -4.51
C SER A 114 -5.46 -2.48 -3.91
N GLY A 115 -6.65 -2.26 -4.45
CA GLY A 115 -7.89 -2.95 -4.02
C GLY A 115 -7.81 -4.48 -4.17
N PHE A 116 -7.09 -4.97 -5.15
CA PHE A 116 -6.86 -6.40 -5.37
C PHE A 116 -5.74 -7.00 -4.51
N ARG A 117 -5.04 -6.21 -3.70
CA ARG A 117 -4.05 -6.64 -2.72
C ARG A 117 -2.95 -7.56 -3.29
N PRO A 118 -2.15 -7.12 -4.28
CA PRO A 118 -1.00 -7.89 -4.74
C PRO A 118 0.04 -8.08 -3.62
N SER A 119 0.80 -9.19 -3.65
CA SER A 119 1.90 -9.41 -2.69
C SER A 119 3.14 -8.57 -2.98
N CYS A 120 3.29 -8.12 -4.22
CA CYS A 120 4.40 -7.24 -4.61
C CYS A 120 4.01 -5.76 -4.50
N PRO A 121 4.96 -4.84 -4.33
CA PRO A 121 4.71 -3.41 -4.28
C PRO A 121 4.12 -2.87 -5.59
N ILE A 122 3.30 -1.83 -5.46
CA ILE A 122 2.73 -1.08 -6.58
C ILE A 122 3.50 0.23 -6.71
N ILE A 123 4.29 0.37 -7.76
CA ILE A 123 5.07 1.57 -8.05
C ILE A 123 4.22 2.48 -8.95
N ALA A 124 3.69 3.57 -8.39
CA ALA A 124 2.82 4.48 -9.12
C ALA A 124 3.54 5.77 -9.50
N VAL A 125 3.78 5.94 -10.79
CA VAL A 125 4.47 7.12 -11.33
C VAL A 125 3.45 8.13 -11.83
N THR A 126 3.58 9.37 -11.37
CA THR A 126 2.73 10.49 -11.77
C THR A 126 3.54 11.78 -11.94
N ARG A 127 3.06 12.71 -12.78
CA ARG A 127 3.60 14.06 -12.89
C ARG A 127 2.84 15.09 -12.03
N HIS A 128 1.76 14.67 -11.39
CA HIS A 128 0.88 15.54 -10.62
C HIS A 128 1.15 15.42 -9.12
N GLU A 129 1.64 16.49 -8.52
CA GLU A 129 1.96 16.58 -7.07
C GLU A 129 0.78 16.15 -6.19
N ALA A 130 -0.43 16.68 -6.46
CA ALA A 130 -1.61 16.33 -5.68
C ALA A 130 -1.97 14.84 -5.74
N SER A 131 -1.70 14.18 -6.88
CA SER A 131 -1.92 12.73 -7.02
C SER A 131 -0.83 11.93 -6.30
N TYR A 132 0.42 12.39 -6.37
CA TYR A 132 1.53 11.82 -5.62
C TYR A 132 1.23 11.79 -4.11
N GLN A 133 0.83 12.93 -3.55
CA GLN A 133 0.51 13.03 -2.12
C GLN A 133 -0.67 12.14 -1.71
N LYS A 134 -1.75 12.11 -2.51
CA LYS A 134 -2.91 11.25 -2.24
C LYS A 134 -2.57 9.76 -2.27
N MET A 135 -1.70 9.33 -3.18
CA MET A 135 -1.33 7.93 -3.31
C MET A 135 -0.48 7.43 -2.15
N ALA A 136 0.19 8.30 -1.40
CA ALA A 136 0.96 7.93 -0.20
C ALA A 136 0.11 7.27 0.89
N LEU A 137 -1.21 7.49 0.91
CA LEU A 137 -2.16 6.83 1.81
C LEU A 137 -2.83 5.59 1.21
N THR A 138 -2.42 5.19 0.01
CA THR A 138 -3.00 4.01 -0.65
C THR A 138 -2.17 2.77 -0.32
N TRP A 139 -2.82 1.73 0.16
CA TRP A 139 -2.16 0.50 0.59
C TRP A 139 -1.27 -0.09 -0.52
N GLY A 140 -0.04 -0.48 -0.17
CA GLY A 140 0.92 -1.13 -1.07
C GLY A 140 1.44 -0.25 -2.20
N VAL A 141 1.06 1.04 -2.27
CA VAL A 141 1.49 1.97 -3.31
C VAL A 141 2.69 2.76 -2.85
N GLN A 142 3.74 2.72 -3.65
CA GLN A 142 4.90 3.60 -3.57
C GLN A 142 4.79 4.65 -4.67
N PRO A 143 4.35 5.88 -4.37
CA PRO A 143 4.21 6.91 -5.37
C PRO A 143 5.57 7.51 -5.74
N ILE A 144 5.74 7.85 -7.01
CA ILE A 144 6.91 8.57 -7.53
C ILE A 144 6.43 9.77 -8.33
N LEU A 145 6.95 10.94 -7.99
CA LEU A 145 6.74 12.15 -8.74
C LEU A 145 7.80 12.26 -9.85
N ALA A 146 7.36 12.27 -11.11
CA ALA A 146 8.21 12.41 -12.28
C ALA A 146 7.67 13.52 -13.20
N ALA A 147 8.21 14.73 -13.09
CA ALA A 147 7.75 15.89 -13.82
C ALA A 147 7.82 15.70 -15.36
N ASP A 148 8.82 14.97 -15.84
CA ASP A 148 9.08 14.76 -17.26
C ASP A 148 8.37 13.51 -17.84
N GLN A 149 7.35 12.98 -17.16
CA GLN A 149 6.63 11.82 -17.66
C GLN A 149 5.88 12.14 -18.96
N PRO A 150 6.07 11.34 -20.04
CA PRO A 150 5.36 11.56 -21.31
C PRO A 150 3.84 11.43 -21.15
N GLU A 151 3.08 12.17 -21.95
CA GLU A 151 1.61 12.05 -21.97
C GLU A 151 1.13 10.76 -22.64
N ALA A 152 1.89 10.24 -23.60
CA ALA A 152 1.54 9.03 -24.32
C ALA A 152 1.67 7.80 -23.39
N THR A 153 0.60 7.03 -23.23
CA THR A 153 0.47 5.92 -22.29
C THR A 153 1.61 4.91 -22.41
N HIS A 154 1.99 4.53 -23.63
CA HIS A 154 3.06 3.55 -23.84
C HIS A 154 4.45 4.08 -23.44
N ALA A 155 4.75 5.32 -23.80
CA ALA A 155 6.01 5.97 -23.41
C ALA A 155 6.06 6.21 -21.91
N ALA A 156 4.94 6.58 -21.27
CA ALA A 156 4.83 6.75 -19.83
C ALA A 156 5.07 5.44 -19.08
N ALA A 157 4.56 4.31 -19.57
CA ALA A 157 4.79 3.00 -18.97
C ALA A 157 6.28 2.59 -19.05
N ALA A 158 6.90 2.75 -20.22
CA ALA A 158 8.33 2.45 -20.41
C ALA A 158 9.23 3.33 -19.52
N GLN A 159 8.90 4.60 -19.38
CA GLN A 159 9.64 5.52 -18.51
C GLN A 159 9.41 5.18 -17.02
N ALA A 160 8.20 4.83 -16.62
CA ALA A 160 7.91 4.44 -15.24
C ALA A 160 8.76 3.23 -14.81
N VAL A 161 8.95 2.24 -15.70
CA VAL A 161 9.86 1.11 -15.42
C VAL A 161 11.31 1.56 -15.28
N LYS A 162 11.78 2.50 -16.12
CA LYS A 162 13.14 3.07 -16.00
C LYS A 162 13.33 3.78 -14.67
N ILE A 163 12.34 4.56 -14.24
CA ILE A 163 12.33 5.26 -12.97
C ILE A 163 12.35 4.28 -11.79
N ALA A 164 11.52 3.24 -11.82
CA ALA A 164 11.51 2.20 -10.80
C ALA A 164 12.88 1.51 -10.65
N LYS A 165 13.58 1.26 -11.76
CA LYS A 165 14.95 0.73 -11.77
C LYS A 165 15.96 1.73 -11.19
N TYR A 166 15.86 3.01 -11.55
CA TYR A 166 16.75 4.06 -11.05
C TYR A 166 16.69 4.20 -9.52
N PHE A 167 15.50 4.06 -8.94
CA PHE A 167 15.32 4.09 -7.47
C PHE A 167 15.58 2.72 -6.80
N ASN A 168 16.09 1.72 -7.52
CA ASN A 168 16.35 0.37 -7.01
C ASN A 168 15.11 -0.32 -6.41
N LEU A 169 13.91 0.04 -6.88
CA LEU A 169 12.64 -0.54 -6.41
C LEU A 169 12.34 -1.87 -7.13
N VAL A 170 13.00 -2.14 -8.25
CA VAL A 170 12.91 -3.38 -9.01
C VAL A 170 14.31 -3.78 -9.51
N HIS A 171 14.60 -5.08 -9.45
CA HIS A 171 15.84 -5.67 -9.95
C HIS A 171 15.56 -6.54 -11.16
N LYS A 172 16.60 -6.77 -11.97
CA LYS A 172 16.52 -7.72 -13.07
C LYS A 172 16.51 -9.12 -12.45
N GLY A 173 15.43 -9.86 -12.67
CA GLY A 173 15.38 -11.28 -12.33
C GLY A 173 16.26 -12.13 -13.25
#